data_da4c0801feed0cc50b4c17e857240b78
#
_entry.id   da4c0801feed0cc50b4c17e857240b78
#
_cell.length_a   1.000
_cell.length_b   1.000
_cell.length_c   1.000
_cell.angle_alpha   90.00
_cell.angle_beta   90.00
_cell.angle_gamma   90.00
#
_symmetry.space_group_name_H-M   'P 1'
#
loop_
_entity.id
_entity.type
_entity.pdbx_description
1 polymer ?
#
loop_
_entity_poly.entity_id
_entity_poly.type
_entity_poly.pdbx_seq_one_letter_code
_entity_poly.pdbx_strand_id
1 'polypeptide(L)'
;VNLLRDEGVLEAVNNNVESTFPEAPMVVGQLTQGALDAGLVYVANAHAQRDKVDMIKIENQLSRATQTYAISKASKHKNLMRRLRQHLRSEAGQESFANAGFEVKADPDTDNE
;
A
#
# COMPACT_ATOMS: atom_id res chain seq x y z
N VAL A 1 -7.60 -11.94 -0.88
CA VAL A 1 -8.25 -13.22 -1.20
C VAL A 1 -7.56 -13.93 -2.36
N ASN A 2 -7.32 -13.26 -3.51
CA ASN A 2 -6.68 -13.92 -4.67
C ASN A 2 -5.25 -14.38 -4.36
N LEU A 3 -4.45 -13.59 -3.66
CA LEU A 3 -3.12 -13.96 -3.20
C LEU A 3 -3.13 -15.27 -2.38
N LEU A 4 -3.98 -15.34 -1.36
CA LEU A 4 -4.06 -16.52 -0.47
C LEU A 4 -4.54 -17.78 -1.21
N ARG A 5 -5.37 -17.59 -2.23
CA ARG A 5 -5.82 -18.70 -3.10
C ARG A 5 -4.70 -19.18 -3.99
N ASP A 6 -3.92 -18.28 -4.56
CA ASP A 6 -2.76 -18.59 -5.40
C ASP A 6 -1.70 -19.36 -4.63
N GLU A 7 -1.44 -18.95 -3.39
CA GLU A 7 -0.54 -19.64 -2.47
C GLU A 7 -1.11 -20.94 -1.87
N GLY A 8 -2.38 -21.27 -2.14
CA GLY A 8 -3.03 -22.48 -1.66
C GLY A 8 -3.33 -22.50 -0.15
N VAL A 9 -3.27 -21.35 0.53
CA VAL A 9 -3.43 -21.25 1.98
C VAL A 9 -4.71 -20.53 2.43
N LEU A 10 -5.60 -20.21 1.49
CA LEU A 10 -6.81 -19.42 1.76
C LEU A 10 -7.67 -20.04 2.87
N GLU A 11 -7.92 -21.35 2.83
CA GLU A 11 -8.76 -22.04 3.81
C GLU A 11 -8.10 -22.04 5.20
N ALA A 12 -6.81 -22.35 5.25
CA ALA A 12 -6.05 -22.36 6.50
C ALA A 12 -6.03 -20.96 7.15
N VAL A 13 -5.82 -19.91 6.35
CA VAL A 13 -5.87 -18.53 6.85
C VAL A 13 -7.26 -18.16 7.34
N ASN A 14 -8.32 -18.44 6.56
CA ASN A 14 -9.70 -18.11 6.95
C ASN A 14 -10.12 -18.79 8.25
N ASN A 15 -9.68 -20.03 8.48
CA ASN A 15 -9.98 -20.77 9.71
C ASN A 15 -9.27 -20.19 10.95
N ASN A 16 -8.22 -19.38 10.75
CA ASN A 16 -7.47 -18.71 11.82
C ASN A 16 -7.75 -17.21 11.92
N VAL A 17 -8.63 -16.65 11.06
CA VAL A 17 -9.01 -15.23 11.14
C VAL A 17 -9.96 -15.04 12.34
N GLU A 18 -9.48 -14.38 13.37
CA GLU A 18 -10.28 -14.02 14.54
C GLU A 18 -11.08 -12.73 14.31
N SER A 19 -10.51 -11.78 13.56
CA SER A 19 -11.12 -10.47 13.34
C SER A 19 -10.75 -9.89 11.99
N THR A 20 -11.68 -9.11 11.42
CA THR A 20 -11.43 -8.30 10.23
C THR A 20 -11.71 -6.83 10.55
N PHE A 21 -10.92 -5.95 9.97
CA PHE A 21 -11.01 -4.52 10.21
C PHE A 21 -11.22 -3.76 8.89
N PRO A 22 -12.01 -2.68 8.90
CA PRO A 22 -12.27 -1.91 7.69
C PRO A 22 -11.04 -1.15 7.18
N GLU A 23 -10.06 -0.89 8.06
CA GLU A 23 -8.87 -0.10 7.74
C GLU A 23 -7.60 -0.77 8.25
N ALA A 24 -6.56 -0.82 7.41
CA ALA A 24 -5.28 -1.44 7.74
C ALA A 24 -4.56 -0.81 8.97
N PRO A 25 -4.62 0.50 9.23
CA PRO A 25 -4.07 1.08 10.46
C PRO A 25 -4.67 0.49 11.74
N MET A 26 -5.93 0.06 11.72
CA MET A 26 -6.56 -0.60 12.86
C MET A 26 -5.93 -1.97 13.15
N VAL A 27 -5.64 -2.75 12.10
CA VAL A 27 -4.91 -4.03 12.24
C VAL A 27 -3.55 -3.82 12.89
N VAL A 28 -2.78 -2.84 12.39
CA VAL A 28 -1.46 -2.51 12.94
C VAL A 28 -1.58 -2.04 14.41
N GLY A 29 -2.62 -1.27 14.74
CA GLY A 29 -2.91 -0.85 16.11
C GLY A 29 -3.13 -2.04 17.06
N GLN A 30 -3.89 -3.04 16.63
CA GLN A 30 -4.15 -4.25 17.43
C GLN A 30 -2.88 -5.11 17.60
N LEU A 31 -2.06 -5.24 16.55
CA LEU A 31 -0.76 -5.91 16.63
C LEU A 31 0.16 -5.25 17.66
N THR A 32 0.29 -3.92 17.61
CA THR A 32 1.18 -3.18 18.52
C THR A 32 0.72 -3.19 19.98
N GLN A 33 -0.57 -3.47 20.22
CA GLN A 33 -1.15 -3.65 21.55
C GLN A 33 -1.12 -5.11 22.03
N GLY A 34 -0.67 -6.05 21.19
CA GLY A 34 -0.64 -7.47 21.52
C GLY A 34 -2.01 -8.14 21.52
N ALA A 35 -3.01 -7.52 20.90
CA ALA A 35 -4.35 -8.10 20.74
C ALA A 35 -4.46 -9.05 19.54
N LEU A 36 -3.49 -9.03 18.63
CA LEU A 36 -3.33 -9.95 17.52
C LEU A 36 -1.89 -10.43 17.46
N ASP A 37 -1.68 -11.69 17.13
CA ASP A 37 -0.35 -12.29 16.92
C ASP A 37 0.20 -12.00 15.52
N ALA A 38 -0.68 -11.91 14.52
CA ALA A 38 -0.33 -11.63 13.13
C ALA A 38 -1.42 -10.83 12.42
N GLY A 39 -1.06 -10.10 11.35
CA GLY A 39 -2.00 -9.36 10.54
C GLY A 39 -1.52 -9.22 9.10
N LEU A 40 -2.45 -9.24 8.15
CA LEU A 40 -2.16 -9.05 6.73
C LEU A 40 -2.50 -7.61 6.33
N VAL A 41 -1.48 -6.83 6.02
CA VAL A 41 -1.60 -5.40 5.66
C VAL A 41 -0.62 -5.04 4.54
N TYR A 42 -0.78 -3.87 3.93
CA TYR A 42 0.24 -3.34 3.02
C TYR A 42 1.48 -2.87 3.80
N VAL A 43 2.65 -3.03 3.19
CA VAL A 43 3.93 -2.59 3.76
C VAL A 43 3.87 -1.14 4.26
N ALA A 44 3.30 -0.23 3.48
CA ALA A 44 3.17 1.18 3.85
C ALA A 44 2.40 1.40 5.16
N ASN A 45 1.42 0.55 5.48
CA ASN A 45 0.66 0.66 6.73
C ASN A 45 1.47 0.21 7.96
N ALA A 46 2.27 -0.85 7.81
CA ALA A 46 3.13 -1.35 8.88
C ALA A 46 4.42 -0.53 9.04
N HIS A 47 4.90 0.09 7.95
CA HIS A 47 6.18 0.79 7.91
C HIS A 47 6.33 1.87 8.99
N ALA A 48 5.26 2.60 9.30
CA ALA A 48 5.25 3.62 10.35
C ALA A 48 5.43 3.06 11.78
N GLN A 49 5.23 1.75 11.96
CA GLN A 49 5.36 1.05 13.24
C GLN A 49 6.43 -0.05 13.19
N ARG A 50 7.39 0.03 12.25
CA ARG A 50 8.44 -0.97 12.03
C ARG A 50 9.32 -1.25 13.26
N ASP A 51 9.34 -0.34 14.22
CA ASP A 51 10.06 -0.53 15.49
C ASP A 51 9.29 -1.42 16.47
N LYS A 52 8.01 -1.73 16.19
CA LYS A 52 7.12 -2.48 17.09
C LYS A 52 6.57 -3.75 16.46
N VAL A 53 6.71 -3.92 15.15
CA VAL A 53 6.21 -5.09 14.42
C VAL A 53 7.27 -5.61 13.46
N ASP A 54 7.40 -6.92 13.37
CA ASP A 54 8.21 -7.58 12.36
C ASP A 54 7.42 -7.67 11.05
N MET A 55 8.01 -7.17 9.96
CA MET A 55 7.39 -7.19 8.64
C MET A 55 7.95 -8.34 7.80
N ILE A 56 7.10 -9.29 7.44
CA ILE A 56 7.43 -10.39 6.53
C ILE A 56 6.83 -10.08 5.17
N LYS A 57 7.68 -9.81 4.18
CA LYS A 57 7.23 -9.49 2.82
C LYS A 57 6.78 -10.76 2.10
N ILE A 58 5.60 -10.69 1.49
CA ILE A 58 5.08 -11.79 0.65
C ILE A 58 5.55 -11.56 -0.78
N GLU A 59 6.42 -12.43 -1.28
CA GLU A 59 7.00 -12.36 -2.63
C GLU A 59 6.06 -13.02 -3.66
N ASN A 60 4.96 -12.35 -3.97
CA ASN A 60 3.98 -12.76 -4.97
C ASN A 60 3.50 -11.54 -5.76
N GLN A 61 3.28 -11.67 -7.06
CA GLN A 61 2.82 -10.55 -7.90
C GLN A 61 1.45 -10.01 -7.46
N LEU A 62 0.57 -10.89 -6.95
CA LEU A 62 -0.75 -10.51 -6.42
C LEU A 62 -0.68 -9.78 -5.05
N SER A 63 0.49 -9.75 -4.40
CA SER A 63 0.71 -8.97 -3.18
C SER A 63 0.86 -7.47 -3.45
N ARG A 64 0.97 -7.06 -4.70
CA ARG A 64 1.20 -5.67 -5.11
C ARG A 64 -0.11 -4.99 -5.48
N ALA A 65 -0.38 -3.83 -4.86
CA ALA A 65 -1.48 -2.94 -5.24
C ALA A 65 -0.91 -1.68 -5.92
N THR A 66 -1.36 -1.43 -7.14
CA THR A 66 -0.97 -0.22 -7.87
C THR A 66 -2.01 0.87 -7.64
N GLN A 67 -1.57 2.04 -7.18
CA GLN A 67 -2.41 3.22 -7.01
C GLN A 67 -2.25 4.16 -8.20
N THR A 68 -3.36 4.64 -8.73
CA THR A 68 -3.38 5.54 -9.88
C THR A 68 -3.70 6.96 -9.44
N TYR A 69 -2.90 7.92 -9.88
CA TYR A 69 -3.23 9.34 -9.74
C TYR A 69 -4.13 9.78 -10.90
N ALA A 70 -5.25 10.41 -10.59
CA ALA A 70 -6.17 10.92 -11.60
C ALA A 70 -6.54 12.38 -11.35
N ILE A 71 -6.71 13.16 -12.42
CA ILE A 71 -7.19 14.53 -12.35
C ILE A 71 -8.64 14.56 -12.84
N SER A 72 -9.56 15.07 -12.02
CA SER A 72 -10.96 15.22 -12.41
C SER A 72 -11.11 16.08 -13.67
N LYS A 73 -11.91 15.62 -14.64
CA LYS A 73 -12.23 16.39 -15.85
C LYS A 73 -12.89 17.74 -15.52
N ALA A 74 -13.66 17.80 -14.44
CA ALA A 74 -14.34 19.01 -13.95
C ALA A 74 -13.47 19.91 -13.06
N SER A 75 -12.22 19.54 -12.79
CA SER A 75 -11.35 20.34 -11.93
C SER A 75 -11.11 21.74 -12.50
N LYS A 76 -11.30 22.75 -11.67
CA LYS A 76 -10.97 24.16 -11.97
C LYS A 76 -9.48 24.45 -11.82
N HIS A 77 -8.71 23.51 -11.26
CA HIS A 77 -7.29 23.67 -10.93
C HIS A 77 -6.39 22.66 -11.69
N LYS A 78 -6.72 22.36 -12.93
CA LYS A 78 -6.01 21.35 -13.74
C LYS A 78 -4.51 21.57 -13.81
N ASN A 79 -4.06 22.82 -13.98
CA ASN A 79 -2.64 23.14 -14.05
C ASN A 79 -1.93 22.90 -12.73
N LEU A 80 -2.57 23.25 -11.59
CA LEU A 80 -2.03 22.95 -10.26
C LEU A 80 -1.93 21.43 -10.04
N MET A 81 -2.93 20.68 -10.44
CA MET A 81 -2.94 19.21 -10.30
C MET A 81 -1.89 18.55 -11.20
N ARG A 82 -1.64 19.08 -12.42
CA ARG A 82 -0.52 18.62 -13.25
C ARG A 82 0.84 18.89 -12.61
N ARG A 83 1.03 20.08 -12.04
CA ARG A 83 2.26 20.43 -11.28
C ARG A 83 2.43 19.51 -10.07
N LEU A 84 1.37 19.20 -9.33
CA LEU A 84 1.41 18.22 -8.24
C LEU A 84 1.86 16.85 -8.76
N ARG A 85 1.27 16.35 -9.87
CA ARG A 85 1.68 15.08 -10.49
C ARG A 85 3.17 15.08 -10.85
N GLN A 86 3.67 16.17 -11.46
CA GLN A 86 5.09 16.31 -11.80
C GLN A 86 5.97 16.27 -10.55
N HIS A 87 5.55 16.94 -9.47
CA HIS A 87 6.27 16.90 -8.20
C HIS A 87 6.29 15.52 -7.58
N LEU A 88 5.15 14.81 -7.57
CA LEU A 88 5.07 13.42 -7.08
C LEU A 88 5.98 12.46 -7.87
N ARG A 89 6.25 12.74 -9.14
CA ARG A 89 7.14 11.98 -10.02
C ARG A 89 8.60 12.42 -9.96
N SER A 90 8.90 13.57 -9.35
CA SER A 90 10.26 14.05 -9.18
C SER A 90 11.03 13.15 -8.20
N GLU A 91 12.36 13.26 -8.21
CA GLU A 91 13.23 12.52 -7.28
C GLU A 91 12.79 12.73 -5.82
N ALA A 92 12.54 13.98 -5.42
CA ALA A 92 12.04 14.30 -4.07
C ALA A 92 10.68 13.68 -3.75
N GLY A 93 9.76 13.60 -4.73
CA GLY A 93 8.49 12.92 -4.59
C GLY A 93 8.65 11.42 -4.42
N GLN A 94 9.51 10.80 -5.25
CA GLN A 94 9.81 9.37 -5.17
C GLN A 94 10.50 9.01 -3.85
N GLU A 95 11.43 9.80 -3.37
CA GLU A 95 12.07 9.64 -2.07
C GLU A 95 11.04 9.72 -0.93
N SER A 96 10.12 10.68 -1.00
CA SER A 96 9.04 10.81 0.00
C SER A 96 8.15 9.58 0.04
N PHE A 97 7.80 9.00 -1.12
CA PHE A 97 7.04 7.75 -1.18
C PHE A 97 7.84 6.56 -0.64
N ALA A 98 9.12 6.43 -1.01
CA ALA A 98 9.99 5.37 -0.51
C ALA A 98 10.12 5.43 1.01
N ASN A 99 10.31 6.62 1.58
CA ASN A 99 10.39 6.84 3.02
C ASN A 99 9.08 6.49 3.76
N ALA A 100 7.95 6.53 3.05
CA ALA A 100 6.65 6.09 3.57
C ALA A 100 6.34 4.60 3.31
N GLY A 101 7.29 3.83 2.77
CA GLY A 101 7.14 2.40 2.52
C GLY A 101 6.44 2.05 1.20
N PHE A 102 6.35 2.99 0.25
CA PHE A 102 5.81 2.74 -1.09
C PHE A 102 6.93 2.46 -2.09
N GLU A 103 6.64 1.62 -3.08
CA GLU A 103 7.45 1.48 -4.29
C GLU A 103 6.87 2.39 -5.38
N VAL A 104 7.67 3.30 -5.93
CA VAL A 104 7.24 4.14 -7.05
C VAL A 104 7.71 3.50 -8.35
N LYS A 105 6.76 3.16 -9.23
CA LYS A 105 7.08 2.70 -10.59
C LYS A 105 7.14 3.90 -11.53
N ALA A 106 8.19 3.96 -12.36
CA ALA A 106 8.17 4.84 -13.52
C ALA A 106 7.04 4.37 -14.46
N ASP A 107 6.15 5.29 -14.82
CA ASP A 107 5.11 5.02 -15.81
C ASP A 107 5.73 5.15 -17.21
N PRO A 108 5.75 4.09 -18.03
CA PRO A 108 6.37 4.14 -19.36
C PRO A 108 5.58 4.98 -20.40
N ASP A 109 4.33 5.37 -20.10
CA ASP A 109 3.39 5.87 -21.13
C ASP A 109 3.04 7.37 -21.02
N THR A 110 3.79 8.22 -20.34
CA THR A 110 3.37 9.61 -20.10
C THR A 110 4.17 10.71 -20.79
N ASP A 111 4.89 10.40 -21.87
CA ASP A 111 5.51 11.44 -22.72
C ASP A 111 4.61 11.92 -23.89
N ASN A 112 3.34 11.50 -23.93
CA ASN A 112 2.38 11.91 -24.96
C ASN A 112 1.15 12.61 -24.36
N GLU A 113 1.31 13.86 -23.86
CA GLU A 113 0.24 14.90 -23.90
C GLU A 113 0.84 16.27 -23.70
#